data_acfb42d7a2a5a5ccf06ef2cc4e6f7e1c
#
_entry.id   acfb42d7a2a5a5ccf06ef2cc4e6f7e1c
#
_cell.length_a   1.000
_cell.length_b   1.000
_cell.length_c   1.000
_cell.angle_alpha   90.00
_cell.angle_beta   90.00
_cell.angle_gamma   90.00
#
_symmetry.space_group_name_H-M   'P 1'
#
loop_
_entity.id
_entity.type
_entity.pdbx_description
1 polymer ?
#
loop_
_entity_poly.entity_id
_entity_poly.type
_entity_poly.pdbx_seq_one_letter_code
_entity_poly.pdbx_strand_id
1 'polypeptide(L)'
;MLVKICGIQTIEHAEAAVGAGADLLGFVFAPSKRQIEPARAKVIISTLPDSVQTVGVFVNESKSRMSTIAEEAGLDYIQLHGDEDTSIAESLPYKIIKAFPVTEETLPTIQDYPADYYILDSPIGGARGGNGTVFDWDLAKDLPIDRNKIILAGGLDHNNVQEAIKRLSPIGVDVSSGVETAGVKDSNKIRQFIKTAKTK
;
A
#
# COMPACT_ATOMS: atom_id res chain seq x y z
N MET A 1 11.95 8.53 4.01
CA MET A 1 10.66 7.89 4.37
C MET A 1 9.77 7.88 3.15
N LEU A 2 9.44 6.70 2.64
CA LEU A 2 8.45 6.56 1.56
C LEU A 2 7.04 6.72 2.13
N VAL A 3 6.14 7.37 1.40
CA VAL A 3 4.73 7.48 1.77
C VAL A 3 3.86 7.02 0.61
N LYS A 4 3.05 5.99 0.85
CA LYS A 4 2.06 5.46 -0.08
C LYS A 4 0.66 5.90 0.34
N ILE A 5 -0.12 6.40 -0.61
CA ILE A 5 -1.56 6.67 -0.44
C ILE A 5 -2.33 5.65 -1.27
N CYS A 6 -3.06 4.76 -0.59
CA CYS A 6 -3.73 3.63 -1.22
C CYS A 6 -5.22 3.86 -1.43
N GLY A 7 -5.76 3.41 -2.57
CA GLY A 7 -7.18 3.52 -2.91
C GLY A 7 -7.55 4.89 -3.53
N ILE A 8 -6.71 5.39 -4.41
CA ILE A 8 -6.96 6.59 -5.22
C ILE A 8 -8.01 6.27 -6.29
N GLN A 9 -9.01 7.15 -6.43
CA GLN A 9 -10.12 6.99 -7.39
C GLN A 9 -10.41 8.26 -8.22
N THR A 10 -9.78 9.39 -7.87
CA THR A 10 -9.98 10.67 -8.57
C THR A 10 -8.66 11.41 -8.80
N ILE A 11 -8.62 12.25 -9.83
CA ILE A 11 -7.47 13.13 -10.13
C ILE A 11 -7.21 14.07 -8.95
N GLU A 12 -8.25 14.66 -8.36
CA GLU A 12 -8.13 15.58 -7.22
C GLU A 12 -7.39 14.94 -6.03
N HIS A 13 -7.71 13.68 -5.70
CA HIS A 13 -7.03 12.97 -4.61
C HIS A 13 -5.58 12.62 -4.96
N ALA A 14 -5.33 12.27 -6.22
CA ALA A 14 -3.98 12.03 -6.72
C ALA A 14 -3.12 13.31 -6.65
N GLU A 15 -3.63 14.43 -7.15
CA GLU A 15 -2.97 15.74 -7.09
C GLU A 15 -2.71 16.19 -5.65
N ALA A 16 -3.68 15.99 -4.75
CA ALA A 16 -3.50 16.31 -3.34
C ALA A 16 -2.38 15.48 -2.69
N ALA A 17 -2.28 14.20 -3.03
CA ALA A 17 -1.23 13.31 -2.53
C ALA A 17 0.14 13.68 -3.11
N VAL A 18 0.23 13.88 -4.42
CA VAL A 18 1.47 14.28 -5.11
C VAL A 18 1.97 15.63 -4.63
N GLY A 19 1.07 16.63 -4.57
CA GLY A 19 1.42 17.97 -4.11
C GLY A 19 1.86 18.03 -2.64
N ALA A 20 1.46 17.04 -1.82
CA ALA A 20 1.92 16.89 -0.45
C ALA A 20 3.22 16.06 -0.34
N GLY A 21 3.67 15.42 -1.43
CA GLY A 21 4.91 14.67 -1.50
C GLY A 21 4.73 13.15 -1.29
N ALA A 22 3.62 12.55 -1.71
CA ALA A 22 3.50 11.11 -1.80
C ALA A 22 4.54 10.54 -2.77
N ASP A 23 5.10 9.38 -2.45
CA ASP A 23 6.08 8.68 -3.29
C ASP A 23 5.41 7.59 -4.12
N LEU A 24 4.34 6.96 -3.59
CA LEU A 24 3.58 5.92 -4.27
C LEU A 24 2.06 6.19 -4.16
N LEU A 25 1.34 5.89 -5.25
CA LEU A 25 -0.13 5.91 -5.29
C LEU A 25 -0.67 4.52 -5.60
N GLY A 26 -1.59 4.04 -4.74
CA GLY A 26 -2.22 2.73 -4.89
C GLY A 26 -3.61 2.80 -5.53
N PHE A 27 -3.85 1.94 -6.52
CA PHE A 27 -5.10 1.77 -7.26
C PHE A 27 -5.61 0.35 -6.99
N VAL A 28 -6.81 0.22 -6.46
CA VAL A 28 -7.35 -1.08 -6.04
C VAL A 28 -8.17 -1.69 -7.17
N PHE A 29 -7.75 -2.85 -7.68
CA PHE A 29 -8.47 -3.58 -8.72
C PHE A 29 -9.29 -4.77 -8.15
N ALA A 30 -9.08 -5.10 -6.89
CA ALA A 30 -9.88 -6.10 -6.19
C ALA A 30 -11.25 -5.55 -5.75
N PRO A 31 -12.27 -6.42 -5.61
CA PRO A 31 -13.60 -6.01 -5.13
C PRO A 31 -13.53 -5.30 -3.79
N SER A 32 -13.86 -4.02 -3.77
CA SER A 32 -13.91 -3.18 -2.57
C SER A 32 -14.62 -1.86 -2.86
N LYS A 33 -14.95 -1.08 -1.80
CA LYS A 33 -15.45 0.30 -1.99
C LYS A 33 -14.44 1.25 -2.66
N ARG A 34 -13.17 0.84 -2.76
CA ARG A 34 -12.08 1.60 -3.39
C ARG A 34 -11.69 1.06 -4.76
N GLN A 35 -12.46 0.11 -5.27
CA GLN A 35 -12.20 -0.46 -6.59
C GLN A 35 -12.25 0.61 -7.68
N ILE A 36 -11.34 0.50 -8.65
CA ILE A 36 -11.28 1.38 -9.81
C ILE A 36 -11.13 0.55 -11.09
N GLU A 37 -11.73 1.01 -12.16
CA GLU A 37 -11.56 0.40 -13.47
C GLU A 37 -10.20 0.75 -14.10
N PRO A 38 -9.54 -0.16 -14.84
CA PRO A 38 -8.21 0.07 -15.43
C PRO A 38 -8.16 1.33 -16.30
N ALA A 39 -9.15 1.56 -17.14
CA ALA A 39 -9.23 2.74 -17.98
C ALA A 39 -9.31 4.05 -17.16
N ARG A 40 -10.00 4.02 -16.02
CA ARG A 40 -10.06 5.17 -15.11
C ARG A 40 -8.73 5.40 -14.41
N ALA A 41 -8.07 4.34 -13.94
CA ALA A 41 -6.74 4.42 -13.35
C ALA A 41 -5.73 5.01 -14.34
N LYS A 42 -5.74 4.55 -15.60
CA LYS A 42 -4.92 5.10 -16.70
C LYS A 42 -5.05 6.62 -16.83
N VAL A 43 -6.30 7.12 -16.85
CA VAL A 43 -6.54 8.57 -16.95
C VAL A 43 -5.90 9.33 -15.79
N ILE A 44 -6.03 8.82 -14.55
CA ILE A 44 -5.40 9.45 -13.38
C ILE A 44 -3.87 9.36 -13.49
N ILE A 45 -3.34 8.19 -13.79
CA ILE A 45 -1.90 7.93 -13.90
C ILE A 45 -1.25 8.84 -14.93
N SER A 46 -1.91 9.09 -16.07
CA SER A 46 -1.39 9.98 -17.11
C SER A 46 -1.23 11.45 -16.69
N THR A 47 -1.78 11.84 -15.55
CA THR A 47 -1.61 13.20 -14.98
C THR A 47 -0.48 13.28 -13.94
N LEU A 48 0.13 12.16 -13.57
CA LEU A 48 1.14 12.10 -12.53
C LEU A 48 2.52 12.46 -13.08
N PRO A 49 3.38 13.09 -12.26
CA PRO A 49 4.78 13.27 -12.63
C PRO A 49 5.55 11.94 -12.53
N ASP A 50 6.59 11.75 -13.33
CA ASP A 50 7.45 10.55 -13.36
C ASP A 50 8.11 10.21 -12.02
N SER A 51 8.15 11.15 -11.09
CA SER A 51 8.72 10.97 -9.75
C SER A 51 7.81 10.17 -8.80
N VAL A 52 6.55 9.98 -9.14
CA VAL A 52 5.57 9.23 -8.33
C VAL A 52 5.32 7.87 -8.96
N GLN A 53 5.49 6.83 -8.16
CA GLN A 53 5.31 5.46 -8.64
C GLN A 53 3.88 4.96 -8.41
N THR A 54 3.40 4.14 -9.32
CA THR A 54 2.03 3.64 -9.36
C THR A 54 1.97 2.17 -8.96
N VAL A 55 1.00 1.83 -8.10
CA VAL A 55 0.85 0.50 -7.53
C VAL A 55 -0.55 -0.04 -7.78
N GLY A 56 -0.67 -1.14 -8.49
CA GLY A 56 -1.94 -1.87 -8.62
C GLY A 56 -2.11 -2.88 -7.48
N VAL A 57 -3.22 -2.79 -6.76
CA VAL A 57 -3.51 -3.70 -5.64
C VAL A 57 -4.49 -4.79 -6.09
N PHE A 58 -4.07 -6.03 -5.92
CA PHE A 58 -4.82 -7.23 -6.32
C PHE A 58 -4.97 -8.19 -5.14
N VAL A 59 -6.02 -9.02 -5.16
CA VAL A 59 -6.28 -10.05 -4.16
C VAL A 59 -6.66 -11.34 -4.88
N ASN A 60 -5.78 -12.33 -4.85
CA ASN A 60 -5.97 -13.65 -5.45
C ASN A 60 -6.39 -13.59 -6.93
N GLU A 61 -5.82 -12.63 -7.69
CA GLU A 61 -6.13 -12.46 -9.11
C GLU A 61 -5.18 -13.31 -9.97
N SER A 62 -5.63 -13.69 -11.15
CA SER A 62 -4.82 -14.44 -12.10
C SER A 62 -3.66 -13.60 -12.64
N LYS A 63 -2.49 -14.23 -12.89
CA LYS A 63 -1.33 -13.59 -13.51
C LYS A 63 -1.69 -12.84 -14.79
N SER A 64 -2.45 -13.51 -15.69
CA SER A 64 -2.86 -12.93 -16.98
C SER A 64 -3.65 -11.64 -16.78
N ARG A 65 -4.62 -11.65 -15.84
CA ARG A 65 -5.45 -10.48 -15.57
C ARG A 65 -4.64 -9.34 -14.93
N MET A 66 -3.76 -9.65 -13.98
CA MET A 66 -2.85 -8.67 -13.37
C MET A 66 -1.97 -8.00 -14.42
N SER A 67 -1.34 -8.80 -15.31
CA SER A 67 -0.47 -8.26 -16.39
C SER A 67 -1.24 -7.37 -17.35
N THR A 68 -2.46 -7.79 -17.77
CA THR A 68 -3.30 -6.99 -18.67
C THR A 68 -3.66 -5.65 -18.03
N ILE A 69 -4.07 -5.65 -16.77
CA ILE A 69 -4.43 -4.41 -16.05
C ILE A 69 -3.21 -3.52 -15.86
N ALA A 70 -2.07 -4.11 -15.49
CA ALA A 70 -0.84 -3.35 -15.25
C ALA A 70 -0.34 -2.66 -16.53
N GLU A 71 -0.38 -3.35 -17.66
CA GLU A 71 -0.04 -2.78 -18.98
C GLU A 71 -1.03 -1.69 -19.39
N GLU A 72 -2.35 -1.97 -19.28
CA GLU A 72 -3.39 -1.01 -19.66
C GLU A 72 -3.31 0.28 -18.83
N ALA A 73 -3.15 0.16 -17.51
CA ALA A 73 -3.15 1.29 -16.61
C ALA A 73 -1.80 2.02 -16.55
N GLY A 74 -0.68 1.36 -16.90
CA GLY A 74 0.66 1.90 -16.79
C GLY A 74 1.19 1.83 -15.35
N LEU A 75 1.16 0.63 -14.73
CA LEU A 75 1.60 0.42 -13.35
C LEU A 75 3.10 0.13 -13.26
N ASP A 76 3.76 0.66 -12.23
CA ASP A 76 5.16 0.36 -11.89
C ASP A 76 5.28 -0.88 -11.00
N TYR A 77 4.32 -1.06 -10.08
CA TYR A 77 4.30 -2.16 -9.12
C TYR A 77 2.97 -2.93 -9.17
N ILE A 78 3.07 -4.22 -8.92
CA ILE A 78 1.94 -5.08 -8.55
C ILE A 78 2.01 -5.37 -7.06
N GLN A 79 0.97 -5.00 -6.33
CA GLN A 79 0.81 -5.36 -4.92
C GLN A 79 -0.11 -6.57 -4.80
N LEU A 80 0.45 -7.66 -4.28
CA LEU A 80 -0.22 -8.91 -3.97
C LEU A 80 -0.74 -8.84 -2.52
N HIS A 81 -2.05 -8.72 -2.37
CA HIS A 81 -2.70 -8.51 -1.06
C HIS A 81 -3.59 -9.69 -0.64
N GLY A 82 -3.47 -10.80 -1.34
CA GLY A 82 -4.15 -12.06 -1.08
C GLY A 82 -3.23 -13.12 -0.48
N ASP A 83 -3.54 -14.40 -0.80
CA ASP A 83 -2.75 -15.58 -0.41
C ASP A 83 -1.90 -16.09 -1.57
N GLU A 84 -1.49 -15.17 -2.47
CA GLU A 84 -0.70 -15.52 -3.65
C GLU A 84 0.63 -16.14 -3.23
N ASP A 85 0.95 -17.29 -3.81
CA ASP A 85 2.21 -17.97 -3.56
C ASP A 85 3.40 -17.31 -4.28
N THR A 86 4.62 -17.74 -3.96
CA THR A 86 5.87 -17.18 -4.51
C THR A 86 5.96 -17.34 -6.02
N SER A 87 5.40 -18.39 -6.60
CA SER A 87 5.45 -18.65 -8.05
C SER A 87 4.72 -17.57 -8.86
N ILE A 88 3.67 -17.00 -8.31
CA ILE A 88 2.97 -15.86 -8.91
C ILE A 88 3.91 -14.64 -8.98
N ALA A 89 4.53 -14.29 -7.85
CA ALA A 89 5.45 -13.16 -7.79
C ALA A 89 6.64 -13.32 -8.75
N GLU A 90 7.29 -14.49 -8.75
CA GLU A 90 8.42 -14.81 -9.62
C GLU A 90 8.08 -14.77 -11.12
N SER A 91 6.83 -15.03 -11.45
CA SER A 91 6.38 -15.10 -12.84
C SER A 91 6.00 -13.74 -13.44
N LEU A 92 5.79 -12.71 -12.63
CA LEU A 92 5.35 -11.38 -13.08
C LEU A 92 6.56 -10.52 -13.50
N PRO A 93 6.53 -9.85 -14.66
CA PRO A 93 7.61 -8.97 -15.12
C PRO A 93 7.51 -7.55 -14.53
N TYR A 94 7.07 -7.43 -13.27
CA TYR A 94 6.85 -6.18 -12.56
C TYR A 94 7.58 -6.22 -11.22
N LYS A 95 7.82 -5.05 -10.65
CA LYS A 95 8.22 -4.95 -9.25
C LYS A 95 7.07 -5.38 -8.36
N ILE A 96 7.39 -6.13 -7.31
CA ILE A 96 6.39 -6.76 -6.44
C ILE A 96 6.39 -6.12 -5.05
N ILE A 97 5.21 -5.79 -4.58
CA ILE A 97 4.93 -5.50 -3.18
C ILE A 97 4.05 -6.64 -2.64
N LYS A 98 4.48 -7.31 -1.57
CA LYS A 98 3.63 -8.34 -0.93
C LYS A 98 3.10 -7.82 0.40
N ALA A 99 1.79 -7.87 0.57
CA ALA A 99 1.15 -7.55 1.85
C ALA A 99 0.98 -8.81 2.70
N PHE A 100 1.33 -8.69 3.98
CA PHE A 100 1.17 -9.73 4.99
C PHE A 100 0.37 -9.19 6.16
N PRO A 101 -0.65 -9.93 6.63
CA PRO A 101 -1.23 -9.66 7.94
C PRO A 101 -0.19 -10.00 9.02
N VAL A 102 -0.01 -9.11 9.99
CA VAL A 102 0.95 -9.35 11.09
C VAL A 102 0.32 -10.27 12.12
N THR A 103 0.70 -11.55 12.06
CA THR A 103 0.32 -12.59 13.04
C THR A 103 1.54 -13.43 13.37
N GLU A 104 1.52 -14.17 14.48
CA GLU A 104 2.60 -15.09 14.86
C GLU A 104 2.87 -16.16 13.77
N GLU A 105 1.85 -16.51 12.96
CA GLU A 105 1.95 -17.51 11.90
C GLU A 105 2.60 -16.94 10.64
N THR A 106 2.33 -15.68 10.28
CA THR A 106 2.80 -15.07 9.02
C THR A 106 4.21 -14.50 9.12
N LEU A 107 4.59 -14.00 10.29
CA LEU A 107 5.89 -13.36 10.51
C LEU A 107 7.10 -14.19 10.07
N PRO A 108 7.18 -15.52 10.36
CA PRO A 108 8.34 -16.33 9.98
C PRO A 108 8.51 -16.51 8.46
N THR A 109 7.46 -16.36 7.67
CA THR A 109 7.44 -16.66 6.23
C THR A 109 7.73 -15.45 5.34
N ILE A 110 7.69 -14.24 5.90
CA ILE A 110 7.77 -13.00 5.12
C ILE A 110 9.11 -12.89 4.38
N GLN A 111 10.22 -13.21 5.05
CA GLN A 111 11.58 -13.06 4.50
C GLN A 111 11.85 -13.91 3.24
N ASP A 112 11.14 -15.02 3.08
CA ASP A 112 11.35 -15.98 1.98
C ASP A 112 10.51 -15.64 0.75
N TYR A 113 9.64 -14.63 0.85
CA TYR A 113 8.80 -14.22 -0.28
C TYR A 113 9.58 -13.30 -1.24
N PRO A 114 9.62 -13.57 -2.55
CA PRO A 114 10.36 -12.78 -3.52
C PRO A 114 9.63 -11.45 -3.84
N ALA A 115 9.88 -10.41 -3.03
CA ALA A 115 9.30 -9.09 -3.23
C ALA A 115 10.33 -7.98 -3.06
N ASP A 116 10.08 -6.85 -3.73
CA ASP A 116 10.86 -5.61 -3.57
C ASP A 116 10.54 -4.94 -2.24
N TYR A 117 9.26 -4.93 -1.85
CA TYR A 117 8.78 -4.42 -0.58
C TYR A 117 7.76 -5.35 0.07
N TYR A 118 7.72 -5.31 1.41
CA TYR A 118 6.75 -6.01 2.24
C TYR A 118 5.86 -5.00 2.94
N ILE A 119 4.55 -5.07 2.72
CA ILE A 119 3.58 -4.32 3.51
C ILE A 119 3.19 -5.17 4.72
N LEU A 120 3.42 -4.63 5.92
CA LEU A 120 2.91 -5.18 7.17
C LEU A 120 1.59 -4.51 7.49
N ASP A 121 0.49 -5.27 7.40
CA ASP A 121 -0.87 -4.78 7.63
C ASP A 121 -1.47 -5.40 8.90
N SER A 122 -2.47 -4.75 9.47
CA SER A 122 -3.20 -5.29 10.63
C SER A 122 -3.91 -6.60 10.26
N PRO A 123 -3.88 -7.63 11.13
CA PRO A 123 -4.67 -8.82 10.93
C PRO A 123 -6.16 -8.46 10.98
N ILE A 124 -6.95 -9.14 10.16
CA ILE A 124 -8.32 -8.74 9.90
C ILE A 124 -9.30 -9.60 10.71
N GLY A 125 -10.14 -8.97 11.49
CA GLY A 125 -11.42 -9.57 11.90
C GLY A 125 -12.42 -9.51 10.74
N GLY A 126 -12.28 -10.39 9.74
CA GLY A 126 -13.32 -10.67 8.76
C GLY A 126 -13.22 -10.05 7.35
N ALA A 127 -12.35 -9.07 7.07
CA ALA A 127 -12.10 -8.58 5.71
C ALA A 127 -10.66 -8.06 5.57
N ARG A 128 -9.98 -8.33 4.46
CA ARG A 128 -8.57 -7.95 4.25
C ARG A 128 -8.43 -6.45 3.99
N GLY A 129 -7.66 -5.75 4.85
CA GLY A 129 -7.26 -4.35 4.70
C GLY A 129 -8.33 -3.29 5.01
N GLY A 130 -7.90 -2.17 5.58
CA GLY A 130 -8.72 -0.96 5.64
C GLY A 130 -9.73 -0.82 6.79
N ASN A 131 -9.63 -1.63 7.85
CA ASN A 131 -10.55 -1.58 8.99
C ASN A 131 -10.22 -0.50 10.03
N GLY A 132 -9.08 0.20 9.89
CA GLY A 132 -8.69 1.28 10.82
C GLY A 132 -8.22 0.80 12.20
N THR A 133 -8.02 -0.50 12.40
CA THR A 133 -7.42 -1.04 13.63
C THR A 133 -5.91 -1.15 13.49
N VAL A 134 -5.19 -0.73 14.54
CA VAL A 134 -3.73 -0.85 14.63
C VAL A 134 -3.40 -2.21 15.23
N PHE A 135 -2.43 -2.93 14.63
CA PHE A 135 -1.87 -4.13 15.26
C PHE A 135 -0.82 -3.76 16.31
N ASP A 136 -0.47 -4.72 17.16
CA ASP A 136 0.63 -4.53 18.11
C ASP A 136 1.98 -4.46 17.35
N TRP A 137 2.52 -3.25 17.21
CA TRP A 137 3.79 -3.02 16.50
C TRP A 137 4.97 -3.74 17.14
N ASP A 138 4.87 -4.12 18.42
CA ASP A 138 5.94 -4.85 19.10
C ASP A 138 6.13 -6.26 18.51
N LEU A 139 5.10 -6.86 17.92
CA LEU A 139 5.21 -8.13 17.19
C LEU A 139 6.13 -8.03 15.97
N ALA A 140 6.28 -6.86 15.38
CA ALA A 140 7.11 -6.65 14.19
C ALA A 140 8.53 -6.13 14.50
N LYS A 141 8.88 -5.92 15.77
CA LYS A 141 10.20 -5.37 16.17
C LYS A 141 11.37 -6.30 15.84
N ASP A 142 11.20 -7.59 16.09
CA ASP A 142 12.27 -8.58 16.01
C ASP A 142 12.24 -9.39 14.71
N LEU A 143 11.51 -8.87 13.70
CA LEU A 143 11.47 -9.53 12.40
C LEU A 143 12.87 -9.56 11.77
N PRO A 144 13.34 -10.72 11.29
CA PRO A 144 14.62 -10.88 10.61
C PRO A 144 14.54 -10.40 9.15
N ILE A 145 13.91 -9.23 8.93
CA ILE A 145 13.67 -8.65 7.60
C ILE A 145 14.43 -7.33 7.50
N ASP A 146 15.01 -7.08 6.33
CA ASP A 146 15.60 -5.78 6.03
C ASP A 146 14.58 -4.65 6.18
N ARG A 147 14.80 -3.75 7.13
CA ARG A 147 13.94 -2.57 7.38
C ARG A 147 13.78 -1.69 6.14
N ASN A 148 14.76 -1.72 5.22
CA ASN A 148 14.69 -1.01 3.94
C ASN A 148 13.72 -1.63 2.94
N LYS A 149 13.08 -2.74 3.28
CA LYS A 149 12.01 -3.36 2.50
C LYS A 149 10.64 -3.28 3.17
N ILE A 150 10.55 -2.79 4.41
CA ILE A 150 9.29 -2.76 5.16
C ILE A 150 8.53 -1.47 4.92
N ILE A 151 7.29 -1.58 4.44
CA ILE A 151 6.28 -0.54 4.42
C ILE A 151 5.24 -0.88 5.49
N LEU A 152 5.04 -0.01 6.45
CA LEU A 152 4.08 -0.24 7.52
C LEU A 152 2.70 0.25 7.12
N ALA A 153 1.69 -0.59 7.32
CA ALA A 153 0.28 -0.28 7.08
C ALA A 153 -0.57 -0.62 8.33
N GLY A 154 -1.88 -0.73 8.15
CA GLY A 154 -2.81 -1.14 9.21
C GLY A 154 -3.17 -0.04 10.19
N GLY A 155 -4.34 0.57 10.02
CA GLY A 155 -4.90 1.54 10.96
C GLY A 155 -4.10 2.83 11.15
N LEU A 156 -3.16 3.13 10.25
CA LEU A 156 -2.38 4.36 10.34
C LEU A 156 -3.23 5.59 10.00
N ASP A 157 -3.00 6.65 10.77
CA ASP A 157 -3.51 7.99 10.52
C ASP A 157 -2.46 9.06 10.97
N HIS A 158 -2.80 10.33 10.86
CA HIS A 158 -1.89 11.41 11.23
C HIS A 158 -1.58 11.49 12.75
N ASN A 159 -2.39 10.84 13.61
CA ASN A 159 -2.17 10.87 15.07
C ASN A 159 -1.17 9.79 15.52
N ASN A 160 -1.10 8.66 14.80
CA ASN A 160 -0.30 7.50 15.23
C ASN A 160 0.92 7.20 14.36
N VAL A 161 1.00 7.73 13.14
CA VAL A 161 2.06 7.40 12.18
C VAL A 161 3.48 7.69 12.69
N GLN A 162 3.67 8.78 13.43
CA GLN A 162 4.99 9.13 13.98
C GLN A 162 5.46 8.12 15.05
N GLU A 163 4.54 7.66 15.88
CA GLU A 163 4.86 6.63 16.87
C GLU A 163 5.23 5.30 16.18
N ALA A 164 4.45 4.91 15.18
CA ALA A 164 4.72 3.73 14.37
C ALA A 164 6.11 3.77 13.71
N ILE A 165 6.45 4.90 13.09
CA ILE A 165 7.76 5.13 12.47
C ILE A 165 8.90 5.02 13.51
N LYS A 166 8.75 5.64 14.68
CA LYS A 166 9.76 5.59 15.75
C LYS A 166 9.97 4.18 16.29
N ARG A 167 8.91 3.39 16.42
CA ARG A 167 8.98 2.02 16.96
C ARG A 167 9.63 1.03 16.00
N LEU A 168 9.28 1.10 14.71
CA LEU A 168 9.67 0.08 13.74
C LEU A 168 10.76 0.51 12.76
N SER A 169 11.00 1.81 12.60
CA SER A 169 11.97 2.37 11.64
C SER A 169 11.83 1.77 10.23
N PRO A 170 10.61 1.72 9.64
CA PRO A 170 10.39 1.17 8.31
C PRO A 170 10.96 2.10 7.24
N ILE A 171 11.15 1.60 6.00
CA ILE A 171 11.48 2.46 4.85
C ILE A 171 10.31 3.36 4.46
N GLY A 172 9.08 2.90 4.68
CA GLY A 172 7.87 3.62 4.28
C GLY A 172 6.65 3.30 5.13
N VAL A 173 5.60 4.07 4.88
CA VAL A 173 4.26 3.89 5.45
C VAL A 173 3.21 3.90 4.35
N ASP A 174 2.16 3.10 4.52
CA ASP A 174 0.99 3.03 3.63
C ASP A 174 -0.29 3.36 4.39
N VAL A 175 -1.12 4.21 3.81
CA VAL A 175 -2.39 4.59 4.41
C VAL A 175 -3.54 4.50 3.41
N SER A 176 -4.67 3.99 3.87
CA SER A 176 -5.91 3.99 3.09
C SER A 176 -7.06 4.64 3.86
N SER A 177 -7.69 3.96 4.81
CA SER A 177 -8.85 4.48 5.56
C SER A 177 -8.53 5.67 6.46
N GLY A 178 -7.32 5.77 7.00
CA GLY A 178 -6.91 6.86 7.89
C GLY A 178 -6.89 8.24 7.27
N VAL A 179 -6.97 8.33 5.93
CA VAL A 179 -7.10 9.58 5.18
C VAL A 179 -8.44 9.71 4.47
N GLU A 180 -9.48 9.06 5.01
CA GLU A 180 -10.85 9.12 4.49
C GLU A 180 -11.78 9.87 5.45
N THR A 181 -12.83 10.50 4.88
CA THR A 181 -14.00 11.02 5.58
C THR A 181 -15.23 10.39 4.95
N ALA A 182 -16.08 9.73 5.76
CA ALA A 182 -17.24 8.98 5.27
C ALA A 182 -16.92 7.97 4.16
N GLY A 183 -15.72 7.35 4.20
CA GLY A 183 -15.29 6.33 3.23
C GLY A 183 -14.75 6.87 1.90
N VAL A 184 -14.59 8.17 1.76
CA VAL A 184 -14.01 8.85 0.60
C VAL A 184 -12.70 9.52 1.01
N LYS A 185 -11.69 9.52 0.13
CA LYS A 185 -10.42 10.20 0.39
C LYS A 185 -10.67 11.68 0.68
N ASP A 186 -9.97 12.19 1.69
CA ASP A 186 -10.03 13.57 2.14
C ASP A 186 -8.67 14.24 1.88
N SER A 187 -8.64 15.21 0.97
CA SER A 187 -7.41 15.89 0.57
C SER A 187 -6.68 16.56 1.73
N ASN A 188 -7.39 17.04 2.75
CA ASN A 188 -6.75 17.64 3.93
C ASN A 188 -6.11 16.58 4.82
N LYS A 189 -6.78 15.44 5.03
CA LYS A 189 -6.21 14.31 5.77
C LYS A 189 -5.00 13.70 5.05
N ILE A 190 -5.04 13.60 3.72
CA ILE A 190 -3.90 13.18 2.91
C ILE A 190 -2.70 14.09 3.17
N ARG A 191 -2.87 15.41 3.02
CA ARG A 191 -1.79 16.39 3.27
C ARG A 191 -1.26 16.30 4.70
N GLN A 192 -2.15 16.19 5.69
CA GLN A 192 -1.77 16.10 7.09
C GLN A 192 -0.98 14.82 7.39
N PHE A 193 -1.42 13.67 6.87
CA PHE A 193 -0.72 12.40 7.04
C PHE A 193 0.69 12.44 6.45
N ILE A 194 0.83 12.88 5.19
CA ILE A 194 2.13 12.95 4.50
C ILE A 194 3.07 13.91 5.23
N LYS A 195 2.58 15.08 5.60
CA LYS A 195 3.37 16.06 6.38
C LYS A 195 3.87 15.42 7.68
N THR A 196 2.98 14.77 8.42
CA THR A 196 3.35 14.11 9.69
C THR A 196 4.36 12.98 9.47
N ALA A 197 4.13 12.10 8.49
CA ALA A 197 5.03 10.98 8.21
C ALA A 197 6.44 11.43 7.76
N LYS A 198 6.56 12.56 7.05
CA LYS A 198 7.84 13.11 6.55
C LYS A 198 8.53 14.09 7.50
N THR A 199 7.90 14.47 8.62
CA THR A 199 8.56 15.29 9.66
C THR A 199 9.63 14.44 10.36
N LYS A 200 10.84 15.02 10.49
CA LYS A 200 11.98 14.39 11.20
C LYS A 200 11.86 14.59 12.70
#